data_373439ff75f127731c3408cc917fdb19
#
_entry.id   373439ff75f127731c3408cc917fdb19
#
_cell.length_a   1.000
_cell.length_b   1.000
_cell.length_c   1.000
_cell.angle_alpha   90.00
_cell.angle_beta   90.00
_cell.angle_gamma   90.00
#
_symmetry.space_group_name_H-M   'P 1'
#
loop_
_entity.id
_entity.type
_entity.pdbx_description
1 polymer ?
#
loop_
_entity_poly.entity_id
_entity_poly.type
_entity_poly.pdbx_seq_one_letter_code
_entity_poly.pdbx_strand_id
1 'polypeptide(L)'
;MSLEPLSEYEAVVSEMVATTPTTSGKMFGMPCLKNNNGKAFAGYFEGTMVFKLGSASHAEALAFLGAKLFDPSERGRPMKEWVVVPVEHGSRWLEFARDAFDYVTDKKM
;
A
#
# COMPACT_ATOMS: atom_id res chain seq x y z
N MET A 1 -19.10 -1.29 -14.61
CA MET A 1 -18.46 -0.03 -14.28
C MET A 1 -16.99 -0.26 -14.03
N SER A 2 -16.14 0.50 -14.67
CA SER A 2 -14.70 0.27 -14.52
C SER A 2 -14.16 1.04 -13.31
N LEU A 3 -13.15 0.46 -12.68
CA LEU A 3 -12.47 1.10 -11.58
C LEU A 3 -11.41 2.05 -12.15
N GLU A 4 -11.32 3.22 -11.54
CA GLU A 4 -10.29 4.19 -11.90
C GLU A 4 -9.19 4.08 -10.86
N PRO A 5 -8.05 3.50 -11.20
CA PRO A 5 -7.02 3.25 -10.18
C PRO A 5 -6.61 4.50 -9.41
N LEU A 6 -6.39 5.61 -10.09
CA LEU A 6 -5.97 6.82 -9.39
C LEU A 6 -7.08 7.34 -8.47
N SER A 7 -8.33 7.29 -8.92
CA SER A 7 -9.44 7.70 -8.07
C SER A 7 -9.57 6.81 -6.84
N GLU A 8 -9.38 5.51 -7.01
CA GLU A 8 -9.39 4.59 -5.88
C GLU A 8 -8.28 4.90 -4.90
N TYR A 9 -7.08 5.20 -5.41
CA TYR A 9 -5.98 5.58 -4.56
C TYR A 9 -6.29 6.86 -3.80
N GLU A 10 -6.84 7.86 -4.50
CA GLU A 10 -7.13 9.15 -3.87
C GLU A 10 -8.20 9.01 -2.78
N ALA A 11 -9.13 8.09 -2.96
CA ALA A 11 -10.12 7.82 -1.91
C ALA A 11 -9.46 7.25 -0.66
N VAL A 12 -8.48 6.36 -0.85
CA VAL A 12 -7.73 5.82 0.28
C VAL A 12 -6.94 6.94 0.98
N VAL A 13 -6.31 7.82 0.20
CA VAL A 13 -5.55 8.93 0.77
C VAL A 13 -6.47 9.81 1.62
N SER A 14 -7.63 10.19 1.07
CA SER A 14 -8.58 11.03 1.79
C SER A 14 -8.98 10.43 3.12
N GLU A 15 -9.31 9.15 3.10
CA GLU A 15 -9.76 8.49 4.32
C GLU A 15 -8.64 8.36 5.33
N MET A 16 -7.45 7.99 4.88
CA MET A 16 -6.32 7.83 5.80
C MET A 16 -5.92 9.16 6.42
N VAL A 17 -5.89 10.22 5.62
CA VAL A 17 -5.52 11.55 6.15
C VAL A 17 -6.57 12.03 7.14
N ALA A 18 -7.84 11.71 6.91
CA ALA A 18 -8.92 12.14 7.79
C ALA A 18 -8.95 11.39 9.11
N THR A 19 -8.49 10.14 9.14
CA THR A 19 -8.67 9.28 10.31
C THR A 19 -7.37 8.88 11.01
N THR A 20 -6.22 9.19 10.43
CA THR A 20 -4.91 8.83 11.01
C THR A 20 -3.93 9.96 10.75
N PRO A 21 -2.80 10.01 11.49
CA PRO A 21 -1.75 11.01 11.19
C PRO A 21 -0.91 10.60 9.98
N THR A 22 -1.58 10.47 8.83
CA THR A 22 -0.96 10.09 7.56
C THR A 22 -0.65 11.34 6.74
N THR A 23 0.50 11.35 6.09
CA THR A 23 0.85 12.40 5.13
C THR A 23 1.14 11.73 3.79
N SER A 24 0.93 12.48 2.72
CA SER A 24 1.27 11.99 1.39
C SER A 24 2.65 12.49 1.00
N GLY A 25 3.34 11.72 0.17
CA GLY A 25 4.68 12.06 -0.29
C GLY A 25 5.04 11.24 -1.49
N LYS A 26 6.33 11.01 -1.67
CA LYS A 26 6.80 10.23 -2.81
C LYS A 26 7.93 9.31 -2.38
N MET A 27 7.97 8.14 -3.02
CA MET A 27 9.11 7.24 -2.90
C MET A 27 9.32 6.57 -4.26
N PHE A 28 10.58 6.40 -4.66
CA PHE A 28 10.91 5.80 -5.96
C PHE A 28 10.19 6.51 -7.12
N GLY A 29 9.93 7.81 -6.97
CA GLY A 29 9.25 8.58 -8.02
C GLY A 29 7.75 8.34 -8.11
N MET A 30 7.16 7.64 -7.15
CA MET A 30 5.72 7.37 -7.16
C MET A 30 5.05 7.97 -5.92
N PRO A 31 3.75 8.27 -5.99
CA PRO A 31 3.03 8.75 -4.82
C PRO A 31 3.03 7.71 -3.71
N CYS A 32 3.14 8.14 -2.47
CA CYS A 32 3.09 7.22 -1.34
C CYS A 32 2.46 7.87 -0.13
N LEU A 33 2.16 7.05 0.87
CA LEU A 33 1.63 7.49 2.15
C LEU A 33 2.64 7.16 3.23
N LYS A 34 2.81 8.11 4.16
CA LYS A 34 3.76 7.97 5.26
C LYS A 34 3.05 8.21 6.58
N ASN A 35 3.54 7.55 7.63
CA ASN A 35 2.99 7.81 8.96
C ASN A 35 3.62 9.08 9.54
N ASN A 36 3.27 9.41 10.78
CA ASN A 36 3.75 10.65 11.40
C ASN A 36 5.23 10.63 11.72
N ASN A 37 5.89 9.49 11.58
CA ASN A 37 7.34 9.38 11.74
C ASN A 37 8.07 9.38 10.40
N GLY A 38 7.35 9.64 9.31
CA GLY A 38 7.95 9.68 7.99
C GLY A 38 8.19 8.34 7.36
N LYS A 39 7.59 7.27 7.90
CA LYS A 39 7.77 5.92 7.36
C LYS A 39 6.70 5.64 6.32
N ALA A 40 7.13 5.32 5.09
CA ALA A 40 6.21 4.98 4.03
C ALA A 40 5.58 3.61 4.30
N PHE A 41 4.27 3.50 4.07
CA PHE A 41 3.58 2.23 4.31
C PHE A 41 2.70 1.82 3.14
N ALA A 42 2.43 2.70 2.20
CA ALA A 42 1.61 2.38 1.03
C ALA A 42 2.02 3.29 -0.10
N GLY A 43 1.69 2.89 -1.34
CA GLY A 43 1.99 3.71 -2.48
C GLY A 43 1.16 3.32 -3.69
N TYR A 44 1.20 4.16 -4.70
CA TYR A 44 0.47 3.96 -5.96
C TYR A 44 1.50 3.71 -7.05
N PHE A 45 1.38 2.56 -7.72
CA PHE A 45 2.37 2.16 -8.70
C PHE A 45 1.66 1.55 -9.92
N GLU A 46 1.68 2.28 -11.03
CA GLU A 46 1.20 1.79 -12.33
C GLU A 46 -0.20 1.18 -12.24
N GLY A 47 -1.11 1.90 -11.62
CA GLY A 47 -2.50 1.45 -11.54
C GLY A 47 -2.80 0.46 -10.44
N THR A 48 -1.84 0.24 -9.55
CA THR A 48 -2.03 -0.65 -8.39
C THR A 48 -1.64 0.09 -7.13
N MET A 49 -1.97 -0.48 -5.97
CA MET A 49 -1.39 -0.01 -4.72
C MET A 49 -0.43 -1.05 -4.17
N VAL A 50 0.59 -0.57 -3.50
CA VAL A 50 1.54 -1.42 -2.80
C VAL A 50 1.45 -1.11 -1.32
N PHE A 51 1.59 -2.13 -0.48
CA PHE A 51 1.43 -2.01 0.96
C PHE A 51 2.55 -2.74 1.69
N LYS A 52 3.10 -2.11 2.71
CA LYS A 52 4.08 -2.78 3.57
C LYS A 52 3.32 -3.45 4.70
N LEU A 53 3.33 -4.77 4.72
CA LEU A 53 2.43 -5.54 5.57
C LEU A 53 3.17 -6.50 6.48
N GLY A 54 2.60 -6.74 7.65
CA GLY A 54 3.05 -7.79 8.56
C GLY A 54 2.52 -9.13 8.13
N SER A 55 2.90 -10.21 8.84
CA SER A 55 2.76 -11.56 8.33
C SER A 55 1.34 -11.95 7.96
N ALA A 56 0.34 -11.64 8.80
CA ALA A 56 -1.03 -12.08 8.51
C ALA A 56 -1.61 -11.35 7.32
N SER A 57 -1.51 -10.01 7.31
CA SER A 57 -2.03 -9.22 6.20
C SER A 57 -1.24 -9.47 4.92
N HIS A 58 0.06 -9.70 5.06
CA HIS A 58 0.92 -10.00 3.93
C HIS A 58 0.45 -11.27 3.22
N ALA A 59 0.18 -12.32 3.98
CA ALA A 59 -0.29 -13.57 3.39
C ALA A 59 -1.66 -13.40 2.75
N GLU A 60 -2.54 -12.64 3.40
CA GLU A 60 -3.87 -12.40 2.86
C GLU A 60 -3.78 -11.64 1.54
N ALA A 61 -2.95 -10.60 1.50
CA ALA A 61 -2.81 -9.79 0.29
C ALA A 61 -2.24 -10.60 -0.87
N LEU A 62 -1.23 -11.41 -0.59
CA LEU A 62 -0.62 -12.23 -1.65
C LEU A 62 -1.56 -13.30 -2.20
N ALA A 63 -2.61 -13.64 -1.45
CA ALA A 63 -3.56 -14.65 -1.90
C ALA A 63 -4.51 -14.14 -3.00
N PHE A 64 -4.59 -12.82 -3.19
CA PHE A 64 -5.45 -12.28 -4.25
C PHE A 64 -4.87 -12.58 -5.62
N LEU A 65 -5.76 -12.86 -6.55
CA LEU A 65 -5.35 -13.08 -7.93
C LEU A 65 -4.65 -11.84 -8.48
N GLY A 66 -3.45 -12.03 -9.01
CA GLY A 66 -2.67 -10.93 -9.58
C GLY A 66 -1.78 -10.22 -8.59
N ALA A 67 -1.89 -10.53 -7.28
CA ALA A 67 -1.02 -9.92 -6.29
C ALA A 67 0.38 -10.55 -6.35
N LYS A 68 1.38 -9.75 -5.99
CA LYS A 68 2.76 -10.23 -6.01
C LYS A 68 3.60 -9.32 -5.12
N LEU A 69 4.82 -9.75 -4.85
CA LEU A 69 5.76 -8.89 -4.14
C LEU A 69 6.17 -7.72 -5.03
N PHE A 70 6.40 -6.59 -4.40
CA PHE A 70 6.74 -5.36 -5.12
C PHE A 70 8.22 -5.40 -5.50
N ASP A 71 8.49 -5.28 -6.81
CA ASP A 71 9.85 -5.28 -7.34
C ASP A 71 9.97 -4.14 -8.34
N PRO A 72 10.16 -2.90 -7.85
CA PRO A 72 10.16 -1.75 -8.75
C PRO A 72 11.32 -1.75 -9.73
N SER A 73 12.42 -2.42 -9.41
CA SER A 73 13.57 -2.46 -10.32
C SER A 73 13.47 -3.58 -11.33
N GLU A 74 12.58 -4.54 -11.11
CA GLU A 74 12.38 -5.71 -11.98
C GLU A 74 13.67 -6.51 -12.15
N ARG A 75 14.48 -6.56 -11.11
CA ARG A 75 15.76 -7.27 -11.14
C ARG A 75 15.74 -8.56 -10.35
N GLY A 76 14.57 -9.04 -10.01
CA GLY A 76 14.45 -10.26 -9.24
C GLY A 76 14.78 -10.08 -7.77
N ARG A 77 14.75 -8.84 -7.27
CA ARG A 77 15.01 -8.54 -5.86
C ARG A 77 13.82 -7.81 -5.27
N PRO A 78 12.71 -8.52 -5.06
CA PRO A 78 11.52 -7.87 -4.54
C PRO A 78 11.71 -7.34 -3.13
N MET A 79 10.97 -6.29 -2.81
CA MET A 79 10.90 -5.75 -1.46
C MET A 79 9.93 -6.63 -0.69
N LYS A 80 10.46 -7.54 0.12
CA LYS A 80 9.71 -8.69 0.61
C LYS A 80 8.52 -8.34 1.50
N GLU A 81 8.56 -7.19 2.16
CA GLU A 81 7.44 -6.78 3.00
C GLU A 81 6.36 -6.03 2.22
N TRP A 82 6.60 -5.74 0.94
CA TRP A 82 5.70 -4.92 0.13
C TRP A 82 4.96 -5.81 -0.85
N VAL A 83 3.63 -5.67 -0.87
CA VAL A 83 2.76 -6.48 -1.73
C VAL A 83 2.02 -5.55 -2.68
N VAL A 84 2.00 -5.91 -3.97
CA VAL A 84 1.24 -5.20 -4.99
C VAL A 84 -0.16 -5.81 -5.03
N VAL A 85 -1.19 -4.96 -4.89
CA VAL A 85 -2.58 -5.40 -4.95
C VAL A 85 -3.26 -4.69 -6.12
N PRO A 86 -3.73 -5.44 -7.12
CA PRO A 86 -4.34 -4.84 -8.31
C PRO A 86 -5.64 -4.10 -7.98
N VAL A 87 -6.03 -3.19 -8.89
CA VAL A 87 -7.21 -2.36 -8.69
C VAL A 87 -8.50 -3.19 -8.66
N GLU A 88 -8.49 -4.38 -9.24
CA GLU A 88 -9.64 -5.28 -9.15
C GLU A 88 -10.04 -5.57 -7.70
N HIS A 89 -9.10 -5.41 -6.80
CA HIS A 89 -9.32 -5.61 -5.36
C HIS A 89 -9.32 -4.28 -4.61
N GLY A 90 -9.63 -3.21 -5.32
CA GLY A 90 -9.59 -1.86 -4.77
C GLY A 90 -10.50 -1.66 -3.56
N SER A 91 -11.57 -2.45 -3.45
CA SER A 91 -12.44 -2.35 -2.29
C SER A 91 -11.74 -2.77 -0.99
N ARG A 92 -10.60 -3.47 -1.09
CA ARG A 92 -9.81 -3.88 0.06
C ARG A 92 -8.61 -2.97 0.30
N TRP A 93 -8.38 -2.01 -0.58
CA TRP A 93 -7.20 -1.15 -0.47
C TRP A 93 -7.17 -0.36 0.85
N LEU A 94 -8.30 0.19 1.26
CA LEU A 94 -8.33 0.96 2.50
C LEU A 94 -7.99 0.09 3.71
N GLU A 95 -8.52 -1.12 3.73
CA GLU A 95 -8.24 -2.05 4.81
C GLU A 95 -6.74 -2.37 4.89
N PHE A 96 -6.13 -2.65 3.75
CA PHE A 96 -4.69 -2.93 3.74
C PHE A 96 -3.88 -1.68 4.08
N ALA A 97 -4.36 -0.50 3.67
CA ALA A 97 -3.68 0.73 4.05
C ALA A 97 -3.65 0.91 5.57
N ARG A 98 -4.77 0.61 6.22
CA ARG A 98 -4.83 0.69 7.68
C ARG A 98 -3.93 -0.33 8.34
N ASP A 99 -3.92 -1.56 7.82
CA ASP A 99 -3.04 -2.59 8.34
C ASP A 99 -1.58 -2.19 8.18
N ALA A 100 -1.24 -1.61 7.02
CA ALA A 100 0.13 -1.19 6.76
C ALA A 100 0.53 -0.03 7.69
N PHE A 101 -0.37 0.93 7.87
CA PHE A 101 -0.11 2.03 8.81
C PHE A 101 0.19 1.50 10.20
N ASP A 102 -0.64 0.57 10.68
CA ASP A 102 -0.44 -0.01 12.00
C ASP A 102 0.88 -0.76 12.07
N TYR A 103 1.21 -1.50 11.02
CA TYR A 103 2.44 -2.29 11.00
C TYR A 103 3.68 -1.41 11.16
N VAL A 104 3.76 -0.31 10.41
CA VAL A 104 4.96 0.54 10.49
C VAL A 104 4.94 1.45 11.72
N THR A 105 3.75 1.73 12.26
CA THR A 105 3.61 2.61 13.41
C THR A 105 3.84 1.84 14.72
N ASP A 106 3.28 0.64 14.82
CA ASP A 106 3.35 -0.16 16.03
C ASP A 106 4.50 -1.14 16.01
N LYS A 107 5.37 -1.06 15.03
CA LYS A 107 6.49 -1.97 14.91
C LYS A 107 7.48 -1.70 16.02
N LYS A 108 7.49 -2.57 17.01
CA LYS A 108 8.41 -2.48 18.09
C LYS A 108 9.38 -3.57 18.00
N MET A 109 10.35 -3.41 18.34
CA MET A 109 11.15 -4.47 18.21
C MET A 109 11.26 -5.09 19.13
#